data_e6f21cf2c6f1e7f42a8c0d9a7d6cecca
#
_entry.id   e6f21cf2c6f1e7f42a8c0d9a7d6cecca
#
_cell.length_a   1.000
_cell.length_b   1.000
_cell.length_c   1.000
_cell.angle_alpha   90.00
_cell.angle_beta   90.00
_cell.angle_gamma   90.00
#
_symmetry.space_group_name_H-M   'P 1'
#
loop_
_entity.id
_entity.type
_entity.pdbx_description
1 polymer ?
#
loop_
_entity_poly.entity_id
_entity_poly.type
_entity_poly.pdbx_seq_one_letter_code
_entity_poly.pdbx_strand_id
1 'polypeptide(L)'
;MSRRSTRIAAVSAALLVVGALSATPALADGPDLTSKSFAAEEDVCSVIAQPTPAGQDIAFTPAPTVECFDSFGEAIEVATGVPVTDPAIEAGEPAALQAFAQEQSAQAAQAQSRAAGPSATAAAPGATMMLGVAYKGANHTGGNKVFWSNGGTGCRTGNTYGFPRLSDYLFNNNISSLNAYAECWATLYDLENYVKGTSTNCVPFCATLGSMNDRASSIVFRPAGSID
;
A
#
# COMPACT_ATOMS: atom_id res chain seq x y z
N MET A 1 -81.31 13.67 56.78
CA MET A 1 -79.96 14.35 56.65
C MET A 1 -78.90 13.34 57.13
N SER A 2 -78.35 12.57 56.22
CA SER A 2 -77.49 11.44 56.54
C SER A 2 -76.02 11.77 56.21
N ARG A 3 -75.20 11.69 57.23
CA ARG A 3 -73.72 11.75 57.05
C ARG A 3 -73.20 10.38 56.74
N ARG A 4 -72.62 10.19 55.61
CA ARG A 4 -71.84 8.99 55.29
C ARG A 4 -70.33 9.30 55.36
N SER A 5 -69.68 8.63 56.28
CA SER A 5 -68.20 8.63 56.44
C SER A 5 -67.58 7.77 55.36
N THR A 6 -66.69 8.32 54.62
CA THR A 6 -65.88 7.58 53.63
C THR A 6 -64.51 7.27 54.21
N ARG A 7 -64.20 5.97 54.31
CA ARG A 7 -62.93 5.45 54.79
C ARG A 7 -61.91 5.59 53.64
N ILE A 8 -60.79 6.21 53.97
CA ILE A 8 -59.63 6.32 53.04
C ILE A 8 -58.78 5.06 53.23
N ALA A 9 -58.68 4.26 52.19
CA ALA A 9 -57.75 3.14 52.14
C ALA A 9 -56.40 3.64 51.57
N ALA A 10 -55.36 3.47 52.34
CA ALA A 10 -54.00 3.75 51.91
C ALA A 10 -53.52 2.62 50.99
N VAL A 11 -53.26 2.94 49.75
CA VAL A 11 -52.64 2.03 48.81
C VAL A 11 -51.12 2.34 48.78
N SER A 12 -50.34 1.40 49.30
CA SER A 12 -48.88 1.44 49.23
C SER A 12 -48.46 1.11 47.81
N ALA A 13 -47.96 2.09 47.07
CA ALA A 13 -47.35 1.89 45.79
C ALA A 13 -45.92 1.40 45.97
N ALA A 14 -45.65 0.15 45.63
CA ALA A 14 -44.28 -0.39 45.50
C ALA A 14 -43.71 0.13 44.19
N LEU A 15 -42.64 0.96 44.30
CA LEU A 15 -41.80 1.36 43.14
C LEU A 15 -40.96 0.16 42.72
N LEU A 16 -41.33 -0.46 41.61
CA LEU A 16 -40.47 -1.35 40.83
C LEU A 16 -39.53 -0.47 40.02
N VAL A 17 -38.26 -0.38 40.41
CA VAL A 17 -37.20 0.18 39.62
C VAL A 17 -36.85 -0.85 38.54
N VAL A 18 -37.41 -0.66 37.36
CA VAL A 18 -36.98 -1.39 36.15
C VAL A 18 -35.67 -0.74 35.70
N GLY A 19 -34.55 -1.39 36.03
CA GLY A 19 -33.26 -1.04 35.47
C GLY A 19 -33.25 -1.31 33.97
N ALA A 20 -33.35 -0.26 33.15
CA ALA A 20 -33.08 -0.34 31.74
C ALA A 20 -31.58 -0.64 31.56
N LEU A 21 -31.23 -1.89 31.28
CA LEU A 21 -29.93 -2.24 30.70
C LEU A 21 -29.89 -1.63 29.32
N SER A 22 -29.24 -0.46 29.21
CA SER A 22 -28.82 0.11 27.94
C SER A 22 -27.77 -0.83 27.35
N ALA A 23 -28.20 -1.73 26.46
CA ALA A 23 -27.27 -2.42 25.59
C ALA A 23 -26.70 -1.38 24.64
N THR A 24 -25.49 -0.90 24.92
CA THR A 24 -24.66 -0.22 23.93
C THR A 24 -24.43 -1.22 22.80
N PRO A 25 -24.73 -0.87 21.54
CA PRO A 25 -24.30 -1.70 20.42
C PRO A 25 -22.78 -1.78 20.52
N ALA A 26 -22.24 -2.99 20.66
CA ALA A 26 -20.84 -3.24 20.40
C ALA A 26 -20.59 -2.77 18.97
N LEU A 27 -19.85 -1.68 18.82
CA LEU A 27 -19.21 -1.36 17.54
C LEU A 27 -18.41 -2.61 17.20
N ALA A 28 -18.76 -3.27 16.10
CA ALA A 28 -17.93 -4.32 15.58
C ALA A 28 -16.52 -3.76 15.47
N ASP A 29 -15.60 -4.35 16.23
CA ASP A 29 -14.18 -4.10 16.04
C ASP A 29 -13.90 -4.34 14.57
N GLY A 30 -13.74 -3.24 13.81
CA GLY A 30 -13.07 -3.31 12.54
C GLY A 30 -11.68 -3.91 12.82
N PRO A 31 -11.07 -4.60 11.85
CA PRO A 31 -9.76 -5.18 12.05
C PRO A 31 -8.84 -4.11 12.63
N ASP A 32 -8.30 -4.39 13.81
CA ASP A 32 -7.37 -3.50 14.51
C ASP A 32 -6.08 -3.43 13.67
N LEU A 33 -5.98 -2.40 12.83
CA LEU A 33 -4.83 -2.15 11.96
C LEU A 33 -3.62 -1.58 12.73
N THR A 34 -3.70 -1.43 14.06
CA THR A 34 -2.73 -0.63 14.80
C THR A 34 -1.60 -1.42 15.46
N SER A 35 -1.50 -2.75 15.28
CA SER A 35 -0.51 -3.53 16.04
C SER A 35 -0.05 -4.82 15.39
N LYS A 36 0.09 -4.93 14.07
CA LYS A 36 1.00 -5.96 13.56
C LYS A 36 2.43 -5.49 13.85
N SER A 37 3.01 -6.07 14.89
CA SER A 37 4.43 -5.92 15.21
C SER A 37 5.23 -6.31 13.96
N PHE A 38 6.08 -5.40 13.45
CA PHE A 38 7.00 -5.63 12.32
C PHE A 38 8.08 -6.68 12.66
N ALA A 39 7.71 -7.81 13.22
CA ALA A 39 8.63 -8.70 13.92
C ALA A 39 9.01 -9.98 13.16
N ALA A 40 8.45 -10.26 11.98
CA ALA A 40 8.85 -11.42 11.22
C ALA A 40 9.62 -11.04 9.96
N GLU A 41 10.81 -11.59 9.78
CA GLU A 41 11.65 -11.40 8.57
C GLU A 41 11.01 -11.94 7.29
N GLU A 42 9.87 -12.62 7.40
CA GLU A 42 9.16 -13.30 6.32
C GLU A 42 7.91 -12.57 5.84
N ASP A 43 7.49 -11.48 6.49
CA ASP A 43 6.29 -10.73 6.10
C ASP A 43 6.49 -10.00 4.75
N VAL A 44 5.52 -10.14 3.86
CA VAL A 44 5.44 -9.36 2.63
C VAL A 44 4.86 -7.98 2.96
N CYS A 45 5.68 -6.93 2.94
CA CYS A 45 5.18 -5.60 3.22
C CYS A 45 4.97 -4.80 1.93
N SER A 46 3.77 -4.25 1.80
CA SER A 46 3.40 -3.28 0.78
C SER A 46 3.72 -1.87 1.26
N VAL A 47 4.40 -1.11 0.43
CA VAL A 47 4.71 0.31 0.67
C VAL A 47 4.04 1.13 -0.42
N ILE A 48 3.09 1.99 -0.05
CA ILE A 48 2.20 2.69 -0.99
C ILE A 48 2.54 4.17 -1.00
N ALA A 49 2.99 4.70 -2.15
CA ALA A 49 3.33 6.10 -2.35
C ALA A 49 2.29 6.86 -3.19
N GLN A 50 2.13 8.13 -2.89
CA GLN A 50 1.39 9.07 -3.74
C GLN A 50 2.22 9.42 -4.99
N PRO A 51 1.57 9.67 -6.14
CA PRO A 51 2.26 10.17 -7.32
C PRO A 51 2.75 11.59 -7.11
N THR A 52 3.99 11.86 -7.53
CA THR A 52 4.52 13.21 -7.74
C THR A 52 4.38 13.55 -9.22
N PRO A 53 3.52 14.51 -9.59
CA PRO A 53 3.34 14.91 -10.99
C PRO A 53 4.64 15.40 -11.64
N ALA A 54 4.73 15.28 -12.96
CA ALA A 54 5.87 15.78 -13.73
C ALA A 54 6.15 17.27 -13.43
N GLY A 55 7.42 17.60 -13.17
CA GLY A 55 7.86 18.96 -12.86
C GLY A 55 7.65 19.42 -11.41
N GLN A 56 7.10 18.56 -10.54
CA GLN A 56 7.05 18.82 -9.10
C GLN A 56 8.23 18.16 -8.37
N ASP A 57 8.65 18.76 -7.25
CA ASP A 57 9.71 18.22 -6.42
C ASP A 57 9.17 17.08 -5.55
N ILE A 58 9.80 15.91 -5.68
CA ILE A 58 9.42 14.70 -4.93
C ILE A 58 9.57 14.84 -3.41
N ALA A 59 10.39 15.77 -2.94
CA ALA A 59 10.55 16.05 -1.52
C ALA A 59 9.25 16.56 -0.83
N PHE A 60 8.30 17.09 -1.59
CA PHE A 60 7.02 17.56 -1.08
C PHE A 60 5.89 16.52 -1.17
N THR A 61 6.18 15.32 -1.66
CA THR A 61 5.19 14.24 -1.69
C THR A 61 4.92 13.71 -0.27
N PRO A 62 3.66 13.43 0.09
CA PRO A 62 3.36 12.81 1.37
C PRO A 62 4.13 11.51 1.59
N ALA A 63 4.47 11.24 2.85
CA ALA A 63 5.16 10.01 3.20
C ALA A 63 4.33 8.78 2.79
N PRO A 64 4.97 7.72 2.27
CA PRO A 64 4.31 6.46 1.95
C PRO A 64 3.68 5.80 3.18
N THR A 65 2.63 5.01 2.95
CA THR A 65 2.04 4.14 3.97
C THR A 65 2.59 2.72 3.86
N VAL A 66 2.63 1.99 4.97
CA VAL A 66 3.15 0.61 5.04
C VAL A 66 2.10 -0.31 5.62
N GLU A 67 1.92 -1.46 5.02
CA GLU A 67 1.06 -2.53 5.49
C GLU A 67 1.73 -3.87 5.20
N CYS A 68 1.75 -4.79 6.18
CA CYS A 68 2.42 -6.07 6.04
C CYS A 68 1.41 -7.22 6.08
N PHE A 69 1.70 -8.28 5.31
CA PHE A 69 0.82 -9.40 5.03
C PHE A 69 1.58 -10.71 5.18
N ASP A 70 0.86 -11.80 5.35
CA ASP A 70 1.45 -13.13 5.49
C ASP A 70 1.83 -13.75 4.12
N SER A 71 1.32 -13.19 3.00
CA SER A 71 1.62 -13.67 1.65
C SER A 71 1.62 -12.57 0.58
N PHE A 72 2.21 -12.86 -0.58
CA PHE A 72 2.10 -12.00 -1.77
C PHE A 72 0.66 -11.89 -2.26
N GLY A 73 -0.09 -12.98 -2.24
CA GLY A 73 -1.49 -12.98 -2.65
C GLY A 73 -2.29 -11.99 -1.83
N GLU A 74 -2.21 -12.06 -0.50
CA GLU A 74 -2.88 -11.14 0.40
C GLU A 74 -2.47 -9.68 0.15
N ALA A 75 -1.17 -9.42 0.00
CA ALA A 75 -0.66 -8.08 -0.30
C ALA A 75 -1.21 -7.52 -1.62
N ILE A 76 -1.34 -8.35 -2.65
CA ILE A 76 -1.89 -7.97 -3.95
C ILE A 76 -3.41 -7.78 -3.87
N GLU A 77 -4.13 -8.68 -3.21
CA GLU A 77 -5.59 -8.60 -3.06
C GLU A 77 -6.00 -7.32 -2.34
N VAL A 78 -5.33 -6.98 -1.24
CA VAL A 78 -5.62 -5.75 -0.50
C VAL A 78 -5.27 -4.52 -1.33
N ALA A 79 -4.12 -4.51 -2.02
CA ALA A 79 -3.69 -3.37 -2.82
C ALA A 79 -4.57 -3.13 -4.05
N THR A 80 -5.09 -4.18 -4.67
CA THR A 80 -5.77 -4.11 -5.98
C THR A 80 -7.26 -4.40 -5.93
N GLY A 81 -7.75 -5.05 -4.88
CA GLY A 81 -9.10 -5.60 -4.79
C GLY A 81 -9.34 -6.82 -5.70
N VAL A 82 -8.28 -7.41 -6.28
CA VAL A 82 -8.37 -8.56 -7.20
C VAL A 82 -7.85 -9.81 -6.49
N PRO A 83 -8.68 -10.87 -6.35
CA PRO A 83 -8.25 -12.13 -5.75
C PRO A 83 -7.10 -12.76 -6.52
N VAL A 84 -6.07 -13.21 -5.80
CA VAL A 84 -4.92 -13.94 -6.36
C VAL A 84 -5.18 -15.44 -6.24
N THR A 85 -5.14 -16.13 -7.38
CA THR A 85 -5.33 -17.58 -7.45
C THR A 85 -4.17 -18.30 -8.12
N ASP A 86 -3.18 -17.57 -8.61
CA ASP A 86 -1.98 -18.12 -9.24
C ASP A 86 -0.94 -18.46 -8.16
N PRO A 87 -0.59 -19.74 -7.99
CA PRO A 87 0.38 -20.15 -6.97
C PRO A 87 1.80 -19.59 -7.20
N ALA A 88 2.16 -19.20 -8.42
CA ALA A 88 3.43 -18.57 -8.72
C ALA A 88 3.47 -17.11 -8.21
N ILE A 89 2.34 -16.40 -8.26
CA ILE A 89 2.19 -15.08 -7.65
C ILE A 89 2.24 -15.22 -6.11
N GLU A 90 1.53 -16.20 -5.55
CA GLU A 90 1.57 -16.49 -4.10
C GLU A 90 2.99 -16.78 -3.61
N ALA A 91 3.78 -17.49 -4.41
CA ALA A 91 5.19 -17.77 -4.12
C ALA A 91 6.11 -16.54 -4.35
N GLY A 92 5.60 -15.44 -4.88
CA GLY A 92 6.39 -14.24 -5.20
C GLY A 92 7.36 -14.46 -6.37
N GLU A 93 7.05 -15.38 -7.30
CA GLU A 93 7.93 -15.67 -8.43
C GLU A 93 8.09 -14.46 -9.35
N PRO A 94 9.32 -14.00 -9.64
CA PRO A 94 9.56 -12.77 -10.39
C PRO A 94 8.88 -12.74 -11.77
N ALA A 95 8.84 -13.87 -12.48
CA ALA A 95 8.21 -13.95 -13.78
C ALA A 95 6.67 -13.80 -13.71
N ALA A 96 6.04 -14.39 -12.69
CA ALA A 96 4.60 -14.27 -12.45
C ALA A 96 4.22 -12.85 -12.03
N LEU A 97 5.00 -12.24 -11.14
CA LEU A 97 4.82 -10.85 -10.72
C LEU A 97 5.01 -9.87 -11.89
N GLN A 98 5.96 -10.15 -12.79
CA GLN A 98 6.15 -9.37 -14.01
C GLN A 98 4.93 -9.46 -14.92
N ALA A 99 4.41 -10.66 -15.16
CA ALA A 99 3.22 -10.87 -16.00
C ALA A 99 2.00 -10.13 -15.38
N PHE A 100 1.79 -10.26 -14.08
CA PHE A 100 0.74 -9.55 -13.36
C PHE A 100 0.86 -8.02 -13.51
N ALA A 101 2.05 -7.45 -13.30
CA ALA A 101 2.28 -6.01 -13.45
C ALA A 101 2.09 -5.52 -14.89
N GLN A 102 2.42 -6.33 -15.89
CA GLN A 102 2.16 -6.02 -17.29
C GLN A 102 0.66 -6.00 -17.60
N GLU A 103 -0.10 -6.95 -17.06
CA GLU A 103 -1.56 -6.96 -17.19
C GLU A 103 -2.19 -5.73 -16.55
N GLN A 104 -1.81 -5.36 -15.33
CA GLN A 104 -2.25 -4.12 -14.69
C GLN A 104 -1.97 -2.90 -15.58
N SER A 105 -0.77 -2.81 -16.14
CA SER A 105 -0.36 -1.71 -17.02
C SER A 105 -1.21 -1.63 -18.28
N ALA A 106 -1.54 -2.77 -18.88
CA ALA A 106 -2.40 -2.85 -20.06
C ALA A 106 -3.84 -2.43 -19.75
N GLN A 107 -4.39 -2.88 -18.62
CA GLN A 107 -5.73 -2.48 -18.15
C GLN A 107 -5.81 -0.99 -17.88
N ALA A 108 -4.81 -0.40 -17.22
CA ALA A 108 -4.73 1.03 -16.97
C ALA A 108 -4.67 1.85 -18.28
N ALA A 109 -3.90 1.40 -19.28
CA ALA A 109 -3.84 2.03 -20.59
C ALA A 109 -5.19 2.02 -21.32
N GLN A 110 -5.91 0.89 -21.24
CA GLN A 110 -7.24 0.77 -21.82
C GLN A 110 -8.25 1.69 -21.11
N ALA A 111 -8.20 1.77 -19.78
CA ALA A 111 -9.06 2.67 -19.00
C ALA A 111 -8.83 4.13 -19.38
N GLN A 112 -7.57 4.55 -19.53
CA GLN A 112 -7.23 5.90 -19.96
C GLN A 112 -7.74 6.21 -21.37
N SER A 113 -7.60 5.29 -22.34
CA SER A 113 -8.07 5.50 -23.69
C SER A 113 -9.60 5.62 -23.77
N ARG A 114 -10.33 4.90 -22.91
CA ARG A 114 -11.80 5.05 -22.78
C ARG A 114 -12.20 6.40 -22.15
N ALA A 115 -11.45 6.87 -21.14
CA ALA A 115 -11.68 8.13 -20.47
C ALA A 115 -11.38 9.34 -21.36
N ALA A 116 -10.53 9.21 -22.36
CA ALA A 116 -10.23 10.26 -23.34
C ALA A 116 -11.31 10.41 -24.45
N GLY A 117 -12.33 9.54 -24.46
CA GLY A 117 -13.43 9.60 -25.43
C GLY A 117 -14.45 10.71 -25.10
N PRO A 118 -15.28 11.11 -26.09
CA PRO A 118 -16.25 12.23 -25.95
C PRO A 118 -17.37 11.99 -24.90
N SER A 119 -17.44 10.81 -24.32
CA SER A 119 -18.38 10.43 -23.24
C SER A 119 -17.69 10.17 -21.90
N ALA A 120 -16.56 10.81 -21.62
CA ALA A 120 -15.81 10.62 -20.39
C ALA A 120 -16.62 11.02 -19.16
N THR A 121 -17.26 10.05 -18.52
CA THR A 121 -17.57 10.11 -17.08
C THR A 121 -16.26 10.10 -16.32
N ALA A 122 -16.19 10.91 -15.24
CA ALA A 122 -14.98 11.04 -14.41
C ALA A 122 -14.30 9.69 -14.20
N ALA A 123 -12.98 9.64 -14.47
CA ALA A 123 -12.17 8.45 -14.25
C ALA A 123 -12.40 7.94 -12.82
N ALA A 124 -12.64 6.64 -12.68
CA ALA A 124 -12.66 5.99 -11.38
C ALA A 124 -11.35 6.34 -10.63
N PRO A 125 -11.40 6.53 -9.29
CA PRO A 125 -10.17 6.71 -8.51
C PRO A 125 -9.20 5.59 -8.90
N GLY A 126 -7.99 5.98 -9.31
CA GLY A 126 -7.05 5.11 -9.97
C GLY A 126 -6.72 3.89 -9.11
N ALA A 127 -6.80 2.72 -9.71
CA ALA A 127 -6.37 1.48 -9.09
C ALA A 127 -4.89 1.59 -8.66
N THR A 128 -4.55 0.96 -7.56
CA THR A 128 -3.16 0.81 -7.09
C THR A 128 -2.36 0.02 -8.13
N MET A 129 -1.16 0.47 -8.48
CA MET A 129 -0.28 -0.23 -9.43
C MET A 129 1.01 -0.66 -8.77
N MET A 130 1.46 -1.88 -9.08
CA MET A 130 2.77 -2.35 -8.65
C MET A 130 3.87 -1.58 -9.39
N LEU A 131 4.67 -0.82 -8.63
CA LEU A 131 5.83 -0.07 -9.15
C LEU A 131 7.09 -0.92 -9.19
N GLY A 132 7.23 -1.84 -8.25
CA GLY A 132 8.37 -2.75 -8.19
C GLY A 132 8.39 -3.63 -6.96
N VAL A 133 9.31 -4.59 -6.98
CA VAL A 133 9.62 -5.46 -5.84
C VAL A 133 11.12 -5.44 -5.61
N ALA A 134 11.53 -5.12 -4.39
CA ALA A 134 12.91 -5.19 -3.94
C ALA A 134 13.12 -6.41 -3.03
N TYR A 135 14.29 -7.03 -3.14
CA TYR A 135 14.64 -8.26 -2.44
C TYR A 135 15.93 -8.08 -1.65
N LYS A 136 16.01 -8.75 -0.48
CA LYS A 136 17.21 -8.78 0.36
C LYS A 136 18.37 -9.55 -0.26
N GLY A 137 18.08 -10.55 -1.08
CA GLY A 137 19.09 -11.37 -1.77
C GLY A 137 19.26 -11.00 -3.23
N ALA A 138 20.43 -11.31 -3.80
CA ALA A 138 20.64 -11.24 -5.24
C ALA A 138 19.75 -12.26 -5.97
N ASN A 139 19.54 -12.04 -7.28
CA ASN A 139 18.69 -12.89 -8.13
C ASN A 139 17.25 -13.02 -7.61
N HIS A 140 16.72 -11.95 -7.00
CA HIS A 140 15.33 -11.86 -6.52
C HIS A 140 15.00 -12.91 -5.45
N THR A 141 15.89 -13.10 -4.48
CA THR A 141 15.75 -14.07 -3.39
C THR A 141 15.64 -13.37 -2.02
N GLY A 142 15.20 -14.12 -1.01
CA GLY A 142 15.08 -13.64 0.37
C GLY A 142 13.85 -12.77 0.60
N GLY A 143 13.75 -12.19 1.80
CA GLY A 143 12.66 -11.29 2.17
C GLY A 143 12.54 -10.09 1.23
N ASN A 144 11.35 -9.57 1.07
CA ASN A 144 11.07 -8.57 0.05
C ASN A 144 10.14 -7.44 0.53
N LYS A 145 10.05 -6.38 -0.29
CA LYS A 145 9.08 -5.29 -0.16
C LYS A 145 8.46 -5.01 -1.51
N VAL A 146 7.13 -4.87 -1.52
CA VAL A 146 6.38 -4.50 -2.71
C VAL A 146 6.06 -3.00 -2.65
N PHE A 147 6.46 -2.29 -3.69
CA PHE A 147 6.24 -0.85 -3.83
C PHE A 147 5.06 -0.60 -4.75
N TRP A 148 4.09 0.19 -4.27
CA TRP A 148 2.85 0.48 -4.97
C TRP A 148 2.67 1.98 -5.19
N SER A 149 1.92 2.33 -6.23
CA SER A 149 1.37 3.67 -6.39
C SER A 149 -0.03 3.73 -5.78
N ASN A 150 -0.36 4.85 -5.14
CA ASN A 150 -1.75 5.21 -4.88
C ASN A 150 -2.25 6.07 -6.04
N GLY A 151 -2.79 5.42 -7.05
CA GLY A 151 -3.24 6.08 -8.28
C GLY A 151 -2.72 5.39 -9.55
N GLY A 152 -3.61 4.98 -10.41
CA GLY A 152 -3.50 3.91 -11.38
C GLY A 152 -2.74 4.17 -12.68
N THR A 153 -1.67 4.99 -12.73
CA THR A 153 -0.96 5.23 -13.99
C THR A 153 0.48 4.74 -14.03
N GLY A 154 1.03 4.35 -12.88
CA GLY A 154 2.46 4.09 -12.80
C GLY A 154 3.27 5.28 -13.30
N CYS A 155 4.44 5.04 -13.88
CA CYS A 155 5.30 6.10 -14.40
C CYS A 155 4.96 6.57 -15.83
N ARG A 156 4.00 5.91 -16.50
CA ARG A 156 3.62 6.17 -17.90
C ARG A 156 3.29 7.63 -18.20
N THR A 157 2.65 8.33 -17.27
CA THR A 157 2.20 9.72 -17.45
C THR A 157 3.21 10.76 -16.97
N GLY A 158 4.45 10.36 -16.73
CA GLY A 158 5.50 11.24 -16.24
C GLY A 158 5.55 11.36 -14.71
N ASN A 159 4.69 10.63 -13.99
CA ASN A 159 4.69 10.62 -12.54
C ASN A 159 5.96 9.95 -11.99
N THR A 160 6.41 10.42 -10.85
CA THR A 160 7.45 9.78 -10.02
C THR A 160 6.87 9.36 -8.68
N TYR A 161 7.50 8.38 -8.04
CA TYR A 161 7.08 7.87 -6.74
C TYR A 161 8.29 7.72 -5.84
N GLY A 162 8.25 8.38 -4.71
CA GLY A 162 9.39 8.46 -3.79
C GLY A 162 9.17 7.70 -2.50
N PHE A 163 10.22 7.04 -2.06
CA PHE A 163 10.32 6.31 -0.81
C PHE A 163 11.55 6.84 -0.06
N PRO A 164 11.37 7.92 0.72
CA PRO A 164 12.47 8.74 1.22
C PRO A 164 13.32 8.06 2.28
N ARG A 165 12.76 7.11 3.03
CA ARG A 165 13.43 6.43 4.13
C ARG A 165 13.06 4.95 4.15
N LEU A 166 13.95 4.11 3.65
CA LEU A 166 13.78 2.66 3.70
C LEU A 166 13.85 2.11 5.13
N SER A 167 14.41 2.88 6.07
CA SER A 167 14.39 2.60 7.50
C SER A 167 12.98 2.50 8.08
N ASP A 168 12.04 3.30 7.60
CA ASP A 168 10.64 3.29 8.03
C ASP A 168 9.92 1.98 7.64
N TYR A 169 10.51 1.21 6.72
CA TYR A 169 9.96 -0.04 6.18
C TYR A 169 10.78 -1.26 6.57
N LEU A 170 11.73 -1.13 7.50
CA LEU A 170 12.68 -2.18 7.90
C LEU A 170 13.50 -2.76 6.73
N PHE A 171 13.81 -1.90 5.74
CA PHE A 171 14.47 -2.32 4.50
C PHE A 171 15.72 -1.46 4.17
N ASN A 172 16.15 -0.63 5.12
CA ASN A 172 17.35 0.20 4.99
C ASN A 172 18.62 -0.67 4.89
N ASN A 173 19.48 -0.38 3.92
CA ASN A 173 20.72 -1.10 3.69
C ASN A 173 20.51 -2.62 3.53
N ASN A 174 19.43 -3.02 2.86
CA ASN A 174 19.01 -4.41 2.81
C ASN A 174 18.44 -4.82 1.43
N ILE A 175 18.78 -4.04 0.38
CA ILE A 175 18.33 -4.34 -0.99
C ILE A 175 19.54 -4.84 -1.79
N SER A 176 19.42 -6.07 -2.32
CA SER A 176 20.43 -6.70 -3.16
C SER A 176 19.99 -6.87 -4.62
N SER A 177 18.68 -6.94 -4.87
CA SER A 177 18.12 -7.00 -6.22
C SER A 177 16.75 -6.31 -6.26
N LEU A 178 16.32 -5.90 -7.47
CA LEU A 178 15.06 -5.17 -7.65
C LEU A 178 14.50 -5.37 -9.06
N ASN A 179 13.17 -5.47 -9.14
CA ASN A 179 12.42 -5.37 -10.39
C ASN A 179 11.51 -4.14 -10.34
N ALA A 180 11.57 -3.30 -11.37
CA ALA A 180 10.66 -2.18 -11.57
C ALA A 180 9.62 -2.53 -12.64
N TYR A 181 8.38 -2.07 -12.43
CA TYR A 181 7.21 -2.34 -13.27
C TYR A 181 6.49 -1.03 -13.63
N ALA A 182 5.33 -1.12 -14.27
CA ALA A 182 4.45 0.02 -14.61
C ALA A 182 5.16 1.14 -15.38
N GLU A 183 6.04 0.76 -16.34
CA GLU A 183 6.87 1.67 -17.13
C GLU A 183 7.81 2.56 -16.28
N CYS A 184 8.16 2.08 -15.09
CA CYS A 184 9.14 2.74 -14.24
C CYS A 184 10.54 2.15 -14.40
N TRP A 185 11.53 3.00 -14.18
CA TRP A 185 12.87 2.66 -13.74
C TRP A 185 13.04 3.09 -12.31
N ALA A 186 14.00 2.51 -11.59
CA ALA A 186 14.24 2.85 -10.20
C ALA A 186 15.64 3.45 -10.03
N THR A 187 15.75 4.53 -9.24
CA THR A 187 17.03 5.04 -8.76
C THR A 187 17.10 4.80 -7.26
N LEU A 188 18.16 4.12 -6.82
CA LEU A 188 18.45 3.86 -5.42
C LEU A 188 19.57 4.80 -4.97
N TYR A 189 19.43 5.33 -3.76
CA TYR A 189 20.40 6.26 -3.14
C TYR A 189 20.90 5.66 -1.83
N ASP A 190 22.19 5.85 -1.52
CA ASP A 190 22.79 5.39 -0.27
C ASP A 190 22.46 6.30 0.94
N LEU A 191 21.82 7.44 0.70
CA LEU A 191 21.35 8.35 1.74
C LEU A 191 19.82 8.48 1.72
N GLU A 192 19.23 8.81 2.86
CA GLU A 192 17.81 9.11 2.98
C GLU A 192 17.43 10.39 2.23
N ASN A 193 16.13 10.56 1.95
CA ASN A 193 15.54 11.74 1.32
C ASN A 193 16.16 12.08 -0.06
N TYR A 194 16.62 11.05 -0.80
CA TYR A 194 17.17 11.19 -2.16
C TYR A 194 18.41 12.11 -2.23
N VAL A 195 19.09 12.29 -1.11
CA VAL A 195 20.29 13.13 -1.06
C VAL A 195 21.36 12.52 -1.96
N LYS A 196 21.98 13.36 -2.78
CA LYS A 196 23.05 12.92 -3.70
C LYS A 196 24.29 12.51 -2.92
N GLY A 197 24.43 11.22 -2.74
CA GLY A 197 25.64 10.52 -2.37
C GLY A 197 26.02 9.60 -3.52
N THR A 198 26.15 8.31 -3.25
CA THR A 198 26.22 7.28 -4.29
C THR A 198 24.79 6.91 -4.70
N SER A 199 24.57 6.76 -6.01
CA SER A 199 23.29 6.27 -6.54
C SER A 199 23.52 5.21 -7.61
N THR A 200 22.50 4.38 -7.83
CA THR A 200 22.48 3.36 -8.87
C THR A 200 21.09 3.30 -9.49
N ASN A 201 21.03 3.14 -10.82
CA ASN A 201 19.78 2.96 -11.55
C ASN A 201 19.52 1.49 -11.83
N CYS A 202 18.30 1.06 -11.57
CA CYS A 202 17.78 -0.24 -12.01
C CYS A 202 16.84 -0.04 -13.20
N VAL A 203 17.17 -0.66 -14.36
CA VAL A 203 16.54 -0.39 -15.65
C VAL A 203 16.17 -1.70 -16.40
N PRO A 204 14.96 -2.20 -16.29
CA PRO A 204 14.08 -2.13 -15.13
C PRO A 204 14.34 -3.26 -14.15
N PHE A 205 15.11 -4.32 -14.54
CA PHE A 205 15.34 -5.54 -13.79
C PHE A 205 16.80 -5.69 -13.41
N CYS A 206 17.08 -5.74 -12.13
CA CYS A 206 18.41 -5.82 -11.59
C CYS A 206 18.57 -7.05 -10.70
N ALA A 207 19.17 -8.12 -11.24
CA ALA A 207 19.49 -9.32 -10.48
C ALA A 207 20.51 -9.03 -9.35
N THR A 208 21.29 -7.96 -9.47
CA THR A 208 22.22 -7.47 -8.45
C THR A 208 22.35 -5.96 -8.57
N LEU A 209 22.61 -5.28 -7.45
CA LEU A 209 22.80 -3.83 -7.41
C LEU A 209 24.28 -3.40 -7.39
N GLY A 210 25.21 -4.33 -7.59
CA GLY A 210 26.64 -4.03 -7.66
C GLY A 210 27.15 -3.31 -6.41
N SER A 211 27.73 -2.12 -6.56
CA SER A 211 28.25 -1.32 -5.43
C SER A 211 27.16 -0.75 -4.52
N MET A 212 25.89 -0.76 -4.94
CA MET A 212 24.72 -0.33 -4.12
C MET A 212 24.13 -1.49 -3.31
N ASN A 213 24.63 -2.72 -3.49
CA ASN A 213 24.17 -3.89 -2.72
C ASN A 213 24.21 -3.59 -1.22
N ASP A 214 23.10 -3.81 -0.53
CA ASP A 214 22.91 -3.59 0.91
C ASP A 214 23.33 -2.18 1.39
N ARG A 215 23.11 -1.15 0.55
CA ARG A 215 23.46 0.23 0.88
C ARG A 215 22.32 1.23 0.65
N ALA A 216 21.27 0.85 -0.05
CA ALA A 216 20.18 1.75 -0.36
C ALA A 216 19.43 2.22 0.89
N SER A 217 19.25 3.54 1.04
CA SER A 217 18.51 4.19 2.12
C SER A 217 17.27 4.92 1.63
N SER A 218 17.20 5.26 0.34
CA SER A 218 15.99 5.76 -0.32
C SER A 218 15.91 5.29 -1.78
N ILE A 219 14.69 5.31 -2.34
CA ILE A 219 14.44 4.87 -3.72
C ILE A 219 13.40 5.78 -4.38
N VAL A 220 13.57 6.02 -5.67
CA VAL A 220 12.60 6.72 -6.52
C VAL A 220 12.30 5.87 -7.74
N PHE A 221 11.00 5.59 -7.95
CA PHE A 221 10.50 5.08 -9.23
C PHE A 221 10.13 6.25 -10.12
N ARG A 222 10.62 6.25 -11.36
CA ARG A 222 10.49 7.35 -12.32
C ARG A 222 10.24 6.83 -13.73
N PRO A 223 9.74 7.66 -14.65
CA PRO A 223 9.49 7.24 -16.04
C PRO A 223 10.70 6.57 -16.67
N ALA A 224 10.46 5.50 -17.42
CA ALA A 224 11.49 4.82 -18.20
C ALA A 224 12.22 5.82 -19.12
N GLY A 225 13.55 5.78 -19.11
CA GLY A 225 14.39 6.71 -19.87
C GLY A 225 14.77 8.01 -19.14
N SER A 226 14.12 8.34 -18.02
CA SER A 226 14.52 9.49 -17.18
C SER A 226 15.48 9.03 -16.09
N ILE A 227 16.76 9.16 -16.33
CA ILE A 227 17.84 8.86 -15.38
C ILE A 227 18.53 10.18 -15.01
N ASP A 228 18.83 10.39 -13.72
CA ASP A 228 19.65 11.51 -13.25
C ASP A 228 21.13 11.25 -13.45
#